data_cf9f2a37e466be213ebf6c6236116c9a
#
_entry.id   cf9f2a37e466be213ebf6c6236116c9a
#
_cell.length_a   1.000
_cell.length_b   1.000
_cell.length_c   1.000
_cell.angle_alpha   90.00
_cell.angle_beta   90.00
_cell.angle_gamma   90.00
#
_symmetry.space_group_name_H-M   'P 1'
#
loop_
_entity.id
_entity.type
_entity.pdbx_description
1 polymer ?
#
loop_
_entity_poly.entity_id
_entity_poly.type
_entity_poly.pdbx_seq_one_letter_code
_entity_poly.pdbx_strand_id
1 'polypeptide(L)'
;MNKQLVFNNFVKMVQADNNYYTFGTPSQVGVIEDVLAYFGIGYKLESGTSSMHRNELNILQEFILNQATNEQILLLYNLTNGECKTPEMNPVSEMSGKVFVSMPMNKDKCMFVDIIRQGVKNALKDTGNESYFLDLDVHNDNIYNKMMEEIRSCKFLIGDLTSQNAGVYYETGYARALGKTVIFTCKDTDFDNVHFDIKQTQIVVWSNEDELRQKLCNQIDSSKLGRII
;
A
#
# COMPACT_ATOMS: atom_id res chain seq x y z
N MET A 1 0.49 21.56 -15.81
CA MET A 1 -0.84 21.89 -15.25
C MET A 1 -0.74 23.21 -14.50
N ASN A 2 -1.75 24.10 -14.57
CA ASN A 2 -1.70 25.39 -13.88
C ASN A 2 -2.07 25.19 -12.40
N LYS A 3 -1.07 25.20 -11.51
CA LYS A 3 -1.22 24.96 -10.08
C LYS A 3 -2.21 25.92 -9.39
N GLN A 4 -2.21 27.18 -9.77
CA GLN A 4 -3.15 28.19 -9.23
C GLN A 4 -4.61 27.87 -9.60
N LEU A 5 -4.85 27.39 -10.82
CA LEU A 5 -6.20 27.00 -11.25
C LEU A 5 -6.71 25.79 -10.46
N VAL A 6 -5.84 24.79 -10.22
CA VAL A 6 -6.18 23.60 -9.42
C VAL A 6 -6.53 24.00 -7.99
N PHE A 7 -5.73 24.86 -7.37
CA PHE A 7 -6.03 25.38 -6.03
C PHE A 7 -7.37 26.12 -5.98
N ASN A 8 -7.62 27.02 -6.94
CA ASN A 8 -8.88 27.77 -6.99
C ASN A 8 -10.11 26.87 -7.17
N ASN A 9 -10.00 25.79 -7.96
CA ASN A 9 -11.06 24.81 -8.12
C ASN A 9 -11.29 24.01 -6.83
N PHE A 10 -10.23 23.63 -6.12
CA PHE A 10 -10.33 22.99 -4.81
C PHE A 10 -11.08 23.89 -3.81
N VAL A 11 -10.71 25.16 -3.73
CA VAL A 11 -11.40 26.14 -2.84
C VAL A 11 -12.88 26.25 -3.20
N LYS A 12 -13.24 26.31 -4.48
CA LYS A 12 -14.64 26.35 -4.92
C LYS A 12 -15.40 25.08 -4.56
N MET A 13 -14.79 23.90 -4.70
CA MET A 13 -15.39 22.62 -4.32
C MET A 13 -15.70 22.60 -2.83
N VAL A 14 -14.73 22.94 -1.97
CA VAL A 14 -14.90 22.98 -0.52
C VAL A 14 -15.97 24.00 -0.11
N GLN A 15 -16.12 25.11 -0.87
CA GLN A 15 -17.18 26.10 -0.63
C GLN A 15 -18.56 25.64 -1.09
N ALA A 16 -18.64 24.86 -2.18
CA ALA A 16 -19.90 24.46 -2.79
C ALA A 16 -20.64 23.35 -2.02
N ASP A 17 -19.92 22.53 -1.27
CA ASP A 17 -20.47 21.39 -0.52
C ASP A 17 -21.34 21.80 0.69
N ASN A 18 -21.40 23.07 1.01
CA ASN A 18 -22.24 23.61 2.07
C ASN A 18 -23.03 24.84 1.60
N ASN A 19 -24.35 24.77 1.70
CA ASN A 19 -25.28 25.88 1.48
C ASN A 19 -25.06 27.11 2.39
N TYR A 20 -23.91 27.24 3.03
CA TYR A 20 -23.54 28.33 3.92
C TYR A 20 -22.30 29.07 3.41
N TYR A 21 -22.45 30.32 3.13
CA TYR A 21 -21.49 31.25 2.53
C TYR A 21 -20.28 31.63 3.41
N THR A 22 -19.99 30.89 4.47
CA THR A 22 -18.86 31.21 5.35
C THR A 22 -17.93 30.00 5.48
N PHE A 23 -16.66 30.19 5.12
CA PHE A 23 -15.58 29.29 5.50
C PHE A 23 -15.62 29.07 7.00
N GLY A 24 -15.71 27.83 7.47
CA GLY A 24 -15.63 27.54 8.87
C GLY A 24 -16.63 26.53 9.42
N THR A 25 -17.32 25.77 8.57
CA THR A 25 -18.08 24.62 9.06
C THR A 25 -17.13 23.46 9.39
N PRO A 26 -17.42 22.65 10.43
CA PRO A 26 -16.56 21.51 10.81
C PRO A 26 -16.27 20.53 9.67
N SER A 27 -17.20 20.38 8.72
CA SER A 27 -17.02 19.50 7.55
C SER A 27 -16.02 20.02 6.53
N GLN A 28 -15.92 21.33 6.34
CA GLN A 28 -14.95 21.95 5.42
C GLN A 28 -13.54 21.91 5.99
N VAL A 29 -13.40 22.08 7.29
CA VAL A 29 -12.13 21.95 8.00
C VAL A 29 -11.59 20.54 7.85
N GLY A 30 -12.43 19.53 8.08
CA GLY A 30 -12.04 18.12 7.94
C GLY A 30 -11.46 17.80 6.56
N VAL A 31 -12.08 18.28 5.47
CA VAL A 31 -11.56 18.04 4.11
C VAL A 31 -10.19 18.70 3.90
N ILE A 32 -9.99 19.91 4.42
CA ILE A 32 -8.68 20.60 4.31
C ILE A 32 -7.63 19.87 5.14
N GLU A 33 -7.97 19.46 6.37
CA GLU A 33 -7.08 18.70 7.24
C GLU A 33 -6.69 17.36 6.63
N ASP A 34 -7.64 16.62 6.05
CA ASP A 34 -7.38 15.35 5.36
C ASP A 34 -6.41 15.54 4.16
N VAL A 35 -6.60 16.62 3.40
CA VAL A 35 -5.70 16.94 2.27
C VAL A 35 -4.30 17.35 2.77
N LEU A 36 -4.21 18.14 3.82
CA LEU A 36 -2.93 18.52 4.44
C LEU A 36 -2.21 17.29 4.99
N ALA A 37 -2.92 16.42 5.72
CA ALA A 37 -2.39 15.16 6.25
C ALA A 37 -1.91 14.23 5.13
N TYR A 38 -2.68 14.11 4.06
CA TYR A 38 -2.30 13.33 2.88
C TYR A 38 -1.00 13.81 2.24
N PHE A 39 -0.78 15.13 2.21
CA PHE A 39 0.47 15.71 1.70
C PHE A 39 1.61 15.71 2.72
N GLY A 40 1.39 15.16 3.93
CA GLY A 40 2.41 15.13 4.98
C GLY A 40 2.73 16.50 5.58
N ILE A 41 1.82 17.47 5.42
CA ILE A 41 1.95 18.80 6.00
C ILE A 41 1.47 18.73 7.44
N GLY A 42 2.41 18.71 8.39
CA GLY A 42 2.12 18.72 9.81
C GLY A 42 1.43 20.02 10.22
N TYR A 43 0.18 19.91 10.70
CA TYR A 43 -0.61 21.02 11.20
C TYR A 43 -0.95 20.80 12.68
N LYS A 44 -0.77 21.85 13.51
CA LYS A 44 -1.26 21.88 14.88
C LYS A 44 -2.40 22.87 14.97
N LEU A 45 -3.60 22.35 15.25
CA LEU A 45 -4.76 23.15 15.62
C LEU A 45 -4.48 23.97 16.89
N GLU A 46 -4.44 25.27 16.77
CA GLU A 46 -4.65 26.16 17.93
C GLU A 46 -6.15 26.41 18.09
N SER A 47 -6.70 25.97 19.18
CA SER A 47 -8.14 26.00 19.46
C SER A 47 -8.68 27.41 19.50
N GLY A 48 -9.63 27.76 18.62
CA GLY A 48 -10.68 28.68 19.00
C GLY A 48 -11.03 29.91 18.19
N THR A 49 -10.63 30.13 16.91
CA THR A 49 -11.14 31.29 16.16
C THR A 49 -11.30 31.07 14.66
N SER A 50 -12.33 31.74 14.07
CA SER A 50 -12.62 31.72 12.61
C SER A 50 -11.50 32.28 11.71
N SER A 51 -10.46 32.89 12.26
CA SER A 51 -9.28 33.36 11.55
C SER A 51 -8.30 32.21 11.19
N MET A 52 -8.40 31.05 11.83
CA MET A 52 -7.53 29.88 11.60
C MET A 52 -7.70 29.29 10.20
N HIS A 53 -8.91 29.21 9.70
CA HIS A 53 -9.19 28.61 8.40
C HIS A 53 -8.53 29.33 7.21
N ARG A 54 -8.27 30.62 7.34
CA ARG A 54 -7.54 31.39 6.34
C ARG A 54 -6.05 31.01 6.32
N ASN A 55 -5.48 30.68 7.48
CA ASN A 55 -4.09 30.26 7.58
C ASN A 55 -3.87 28.88 6.97
N GLU A 56 -4.77 27.94 7.17
CA GLU A 56 -4.71 26.58 6.60
C GLU A 56 -4.76 26.61 5.08
N LEU A 57 -5.69 27.39 4.53
CA LEU A 57 -5.76 27.58 3.08
C LEU A 57 -4.51 28.26 2.52
N ASN A 58 -3.92 29.20 3.23
CA ASN A 58 -2.67 29.84 2.81
C ASN A 58 -1.51 28.86 2.83
N ILE A 59 -1.40 28.01 3.86
CA ILE A 59 -0.38 26.95 3.95
C ILE A 59 -0.54 25.96 2.79
N LEU A 60 -1.77 25.52 2.53
CA LEU A 60 -2.06 24.62 1.41
C LEU A 60 -1.76 25.28 0.07
N GLN A 61 -2.12 26.55 -0.10
CA GLN A 61 -1.81 27.32 -1.31
C GLN A 61 -0.30 27.41 -1.54
N GLU A 62 0.44 27.78 -0.52
CA GLU A 62 1.90 27.92 -0.60
C GLU A 62 2.56 26.57 -0.94
N PHE A 63 2.12 25.49 -0.32
CA PHE A 63 2.59 24.15 -0.62
C PHE A 63 2.30 23.77 -2.09
N ILE A 64 1.05 23.94 -2.55
CA ILE A 64 0.64 23.59 -3.92
C ILE A 64 1.46 24.38 -4.95
N LEU A 65 1.67 25.66 -4.72
CA LEU A 65 2.37 26.52 -5.68
C LEU A 65 3.88 26.22 -5.72
N ASN A 66 4.50 25.99 -4.57
CA ASN A 66 5.96 25.97 -4.44
C ASN A 66 6.57 24.59 -4.26
N GLN A 67 5.86 23.64 -3.64
CA GLN A 67 6.43 22.36 -3.20
C GLN A 67 5.76 21.13 -3.83
N ALA A 68 4.46 21.19 -4.16
CA ALA A 68 3.72 20.03 -4.64
C ALA A 68 4.27 19.44 -5.94
N THR A 69 4.37 18.11 -5.96
CA THR A 69 4.73 17.35 -7.15
C THR A 69 3.61 17.35 -8.20
N ASN A 70 3.94 16.99 -9.43
CA ASN A 70 2.92 16.87 -10.48
C ASN A 70 1.83 15.84 -10.15
N GLU A 71 2.19 14.76 -9.44
CA GLU A 71 1.25 13.73 -9.01
C GLU A 71 0.26 14.25 -7.97
N GLN A 72 0.75 15.01 -6.99
CA GLN A 72 -0.09 15.66 -5.98
C GLN A 72 -1.03 16.69 -6.59
N ILE A 73 -0.57 17.44 -7.59
CA ILE A 73 -1.40 18.39 -8.34
C ILE A 73 -2.47 17.66 -9.16
N LEU A 74 -2.12 16.55 -9.78
CA LEU A 74 -3.08 15.74 -10.55
C LEU A 74 -4.17 15.16 -9.63
N LEU A 75 -3.81 14.71 -8.44
CA LEU A 75 -4.77 14.23 -7.45
C LEU A 75 -5.77 15.32 -7.06
N LEU A 76 -5.29 16.50 -6.69
CA LEU A 76 -6.15 17.65 -6.37
C LEU A 76 -7.05 18.04 -7.55
N TYR A 77 -6.52 18.01 -8.77
CA TYR A 77 -7.29 18.28 -9.98
C TYR A 77 -8.45 17.28 -10.13
N ASN A 78 -8.19 16.00 -9.96
CA ASN A 78 -9.21 14.95 -10.08
C ASN A 78 -10.27 15.07 -8.97
N LEU A 79 -9.87 15.37 -7.73
CA LEU A 79 -10.79 15.64 -6.63
C LEU A 79 -11.74 16.80 -6.95
N THR A 80 -11.23 17.88 -7.57
CA THR A 80 -12.00 19.10 -7.80
C THR A 80 -12.94 19.05 -9.01
N ASN A 81 -12.71 18.15 -9.94
CA ASN A 81 -13.53 18.04 -11.15
C ASN A 81 -14.67 17.02 -11.04
N GLY A 82 -14.94 16.51 -9.84
CA GLY A 82 -15.96 15.46 -9.63
C GLY A 82 -15.60 14.13 -10.29
N GLU A 83 -14.42 14.05 -10.88
CA GLU A 83 -13.76 12.80 -11.20
C GLU A 83 -13.16 12.21 -9.91
N CYS A 84 -13.94 12.24 -8.83
CA CYS A 84 -13.71 11.36 -7.71
C CYS A 84 -14.13 9.93 -8.11
N LYS A 85 -13.55 9.47 -9.15
CA LYS A 85 -12.96 8.17 -9.14
C LYS A 85 -11.96 8.26 -7.98
N THR A 86 -12.25 7.56 -6.85
CA THR A 86 -11.20 6.98 -5.97
C THR A 86 -9.99 6.84 -6.85
N PRO A 87 -8.83 7.50 -6.57
CA PRO A 87 -7.75 7.55 -7.53
C PRO A 87 -7.79 6.22 -8.22
N GLU A 88 -8.22 6.20 -9.51
CA GLU A 88 -8.14 4.97 -10.25
C GLU A 88 -6.69 4.69 -10.02
N MET A 89 -6.45 3.83 -9.05
CA MET A 89 -5.18 3.20 -8.88
C MET A 89 -4.91 2.74 -10.27
N ASN A 90 -4.03 3.49 -10.97
CA ASN A 90 -3.73 3.40 -12.39
C ASN A 90 -4.30 2.12 -12.92
N PRO A 91 -5.29 2.10 -13.85
CA PRO A 91 -6.12 0.95 -14.13
C PRO A 91 -5.20 -0.24 -14.07
N VAL A 92 -5.38 -1.08 -13.08
CA VAL A 92 -4.40 -2.05 -12.57
C VAL A 92 -3.72 -2.59 -13.79
N SER A 93 -2.47 -2.16 -14.03
CA SER A 93 -1.70 -2.53 -15.19
C SER A 93 -1.94 -4.01 -15.33
N GLU A 94 -2.61 -4.46 -16.39
CA GLU A 94 -3.29 -5.75 -16.57
C GLU A 94 -2.75 -6.75 -15.55
N MET A 95 -3.58 -7.19 -14.59
CA MET A 95 -3.08 -7.93 -13.42
C MET A 95 -2.01 -8.87 -13.91
N SER A 96 -0.76 -8.72 -13.50
CA SER A 96 0.39 -9.37 -14.13
C SER A 96 0.30 -10.91 -14.12
N GLY A 97 -0.74 -11.44 -13.51
CA GLY A 97 -0.94 -12.87 -13.29
C GLY A 97 0.07 -13.47 -12.31
N LYS A 98 1.06 -12.68 -11.91
CA LYS A 98 2.14 -13.09 -11.01
C LYS A 98 1.75 -12.93 -9.55
N VAL A 99 2.36 -13.73 -8.71
CA VAL A 99 2.25 -13.66 -7.26
C VAL A 99 3.50 -12.99 -6.72
N PHE A 100 3.34 -11.86 -6.04
CA PHE A 100 4.47 -11.20 -5.38
C PHE A 100 4.84 -11.97 -4.11
N VAL A 101 6.12 -12.29 -3.97
CA VAL A 101 6.64 -13.01 -2.81
C VAL A 101 7.55 -12.09 -2.00
N SER A 102 7.04 -11.67 -0.83
CA SER A 102 7.75 -10.90 0.17
C SER A 102 8.33 -11.85 1.20
N MET A 103 9.66 -11.89 1.31
CA MET A 103 10.36 -12.81 2.22
C MET A 103 11.70 -12.22 2.67
N PRO A 104 12.29 -12.71 3.78
CA PRO A 104 13.65 -12.36 4.13
C PRO A 104 14.61 -12.69 2.99
N MET A 105 15.46 -11.74 2.58
CA MET A 105 16.41 -11.92 1.47
C MET A 105 17.87 -12.05 1.94
N ASN A 106 18.17 -11.59 3.16
CA ASN A 106 19.51 -11.61 3.71
C ASN A 106 19.81 -12.95 4.39
N LYS A 107 20.71 -13.74 3.80
CA LYS A 107 21.10 -15.07 4.32
C LYS A 107 21.84 -15.02 5.65
N ASP A 108 22.50 -13.90 5.97
CA ASP A 108 23.18 -13.73 7.27
C ASP A 108 22.17 -13.54 8.42
N LYS A 109 20.96 -13.04 8.10
CA LYS A 109 19.89 -12.81 9.08
C LYS A 109 18.83 -13.91 9.08
N CYS A 110 18.71 -14.68 8.01
CA CYS A 110 17.74 -15.75 7.87
C CYS A 110 18.39 -16.95 7.16
N MET A 111 18.67 -18.00 7.89
CA MET A 111 19.24 -19.22 7.31
C MET A 111 18.26 -20.01 6.41
N PHE A 112 16.98 -19.67 6.43
CA PHE A 112 15.91 -20.37 5.71
C PHE A 112 15.58 -19.75 4.34
N VAL A 113 16.30 -18.73 3.87
CA VAL A 113 16.03 -17.99 2.62
C VAL A 113 15.82 -18.94 1.44
N ASP A 114 16.72 -19.89 1.24
CA ASP A 114 16.66 -20.82 0.10
C ASP A 114 15.47 -21.79 0.22
N ILE A 115 15.18 -22.28 1.43
CA ILE A 115 14.04 -23.16 1.71
C ILE A 115 12.73 -22.43 1.42
N ILE A 116 12.59 -21.19 1.92
CA ILE A 116 11.40 -20.38 1.69
C ILE A 116 11.22 -20.14 0.18
N ARG A 117 12.28 -19.67 -0.49
CA ARG A 117 12.24 -19.39 -1.94
C ARG A 117 11.82 -20.61 -2.73
N GLN A 118 12.41 -21.77 -2.46
CA GLN A 118 12.15 -23.00 -3.21
C GLN A 118 10.75 -23.55 -2.89
N GLY A 119 10.37 -23.63 -1.63
CA GLY A 119 9.06 -24.14 -1.21
C GLY A 119 7.90 -23.29 -1.78
N VAL A 120 8.01 -21.96 -1.68
CA VAL A 120 7.01 -21.04 -2.26
C VAL A 120 6.96 -21.14 -3.77
N LYS A 121 8.12 -21.15 -4.45
CA LYS A 121 8.18 -21.29 -5.91
C LYS A 121 7.54 -22.59 -6.40
N ASN A 122 7.80 -23.70 -5.71
CA ASN A 122 7.22 -25.01 -6.05
C ASN A 122 5.70 -25.01 -5.81
N ALA A 123 5.22 -24.48 -4.68
CA ALA A 123 3.79 -24.39 -4.39
C ALA A 123 3.04 -23.54 -5.42
N LEU A 124 3.60 -22.40 -5.82
CA LEU A 124 3.00 -21.56 -6.84
C LEU A 124 2.95 -22.25 -8.21
N LYS A 125 4.02 -22.93 -8.58
CA LYS A 125 4.05 -23.73 -9.82
C LYS A 125 2.98 -24.83 -9.83
N ASP A 126 2.83 -25.57 -8.73
CA ASP A 126 1.84 -26.65 -8.60
C ASP A 126 0.40 -26.13 -8.70
N THR A 127 0.14 -24.93 -8.19
CA THR A 127 -1.18 -24.26 -8.27
C THR A 127 -1.38 -23.41 -9.53
N GLY A 128 -0.46 -23.53 -10.52
CA GLY A 128 -0.56 -22.84 -11.80
C GLY A 128 -0.32 -21.33 -11.72
N ASN A 129 0.36 -20.86 -10.69
CA ASN A 129 0.73 -19.46 -10.51
C ASN A 129 2.21 -19.21 -10.82
N GLU A 130 2.55 -18.00 -11.24
CA GLU A 130 3.93 -17.55 -11.46
C GLU A 130 4.41 -16.73 -10.25
N SER A 131 5.57 -17.10 -9.70
CA SER A 131 6.19 -16.35 -8.59
C SER A 131 7.00 -15.17 -9.10
N TYR A 132 6.89 -14.05 -8.42
CA TYR A 132 7.75 -12.89 -8.60
C TYR A 132 8.48 -12.57 -7.29
N PHE A 133 9.82 -12.58 -7.34
CA PHE A 133 10.71 -12.18 -6.26
C PHE A 133 11.41 -10.90 -6.68
N LEU A 134 11.41 -9.89 -5.81
CA LEU A 134 12.17 -8.67 -6.07
C LEU A 134 13.66 -8.98 -5.84
N ASP A 135 14.42 -9.17 -6.92
CA ASP A 135 15.86 -9.36 -6.80
C ASP A 135 16.56 -8.03 -6.50
N LEU A 136 17.22 -7.97 -5.33
CA LEU A 136 17.91 -6.78 -4.83
C LEU A 136 19.21 -6.46 -5.61
N ASP A 137 19.63 -7.33 -6.53
CA ASP A 137 20.86 -7.16 -7.32
C ASP A 137 20.76 -6.09 -8.41
N VAL A 138 19.58 -5.51 -8.61
CA VAL A 138 19.40 -4.38 -9.52
C VAL A 138 19.65 -3.08 -8.75
N HIS A 139 20.90 -2.63 -8.74
CA HIS A 139 21.29 -1.32 -8.25
C HIS A 139 20.70 -0.21 -9.13
N ASN A 140 19.47 0.18 -8.87
CA ASN A 140 18.85 1.37 -9.46
C ASN A 140 18.07 2.11 -8.38
N ASP A 141 18.16 3.44 -8.42
CA ASP A 141 17.47 4.39 -7.54
C ASP A 141 15.93 4.24 -7.53
N ASN A 142 15.39 3.20 -8.18
CA ASN A 142 13.98 2.98 -8.42
C ASN A 142 13.42 1.64 -7.87
N ILE A 143 14.19 0.92 -7.04
CA ILE A 143 13.74 -0.37 -6.45
C ILE A 143 12.42 -0.22 -5.70
N TYR A 144 12.27 0.86 -4.94
CA TYR A 144 11.07 1.15 -4.17
C TYR A 144 9.84 1.32 -5.08
N ASN A 145 9.95 2.12 -6.14
CA ASN A 145 8.85 2.35 -7.07
C ASN A 145 8.46 1.07 -7.80
N LYS A 146 9.46 0.29 -8.23
CA LYS A 146 9.24 -1.01 -8.86
C LYS A 146 8.54 -1.99 -7.91
N MET A 147 8.96 -2.08 -6.66
CA MET A 147 8.31 -2.89 -5.63
C MET A 147 6.84 -2.52 -5.47
N MET A 148 6.54 -1.22 -5.36
CA MET A 148 5.18 -0.72 -5.22
C MET A 148 4.31 -1.01 -6.45
N GLU A 149 4.89 -0.91 -7.65
CA GLU A 149 4.23 -1.26 -8.92
C GLU A 149 3.90 -2.75 -9.00
N GLU A 150 4.87 -3.61 -8.67
CA GLU A 150 4.69 -5.06 -8.69
C GLU A 150 3.65 -5.52 -7.65
N ILE A 151 3.64 -4.92 -6.45
CA ILE A 151 2.60 -5.20 -5.44
C ILE A 151 1.22 -4.75 -5.95
N ARG A 152 1.11 -3.59 -6.62
CA ARG A 152 -0.16 -3.11 -7.19
C ARG A 152 -0.69 -4.03 -8.28
N SER A 153 0.17 -4.55 -9.13
CA SER A 153 -0.19 -5.37 -10.29
C SER A 153 -0.32 -6.86 -9.98
N CYS A 154 0.22 -7.35 -8.85
CA CYS A 154 0.20 -8.77 -8.53
C CYS A 154 -1.21 -9.31 -8.34
N LYS A 155 -1.39 -10.62 -8.59
CA LYS A 155 -2.64 -11.34 -8.39
C LYS A 155 -3.00 -11.44 -6.90
N PHE A 156 -2.04 -11.83 -6.09
CA PHE A 156 -2.07 -11.85 -4.62
C PHE A 156 -0.62 -11.81 -4.11
N LEU A 157 -0.43 -11.73 -2.80
CA LEU A 157 0.88 -11.66 -2.18
C LEU A 157 1.07 -12.80 -1.18
N ILE A 158 2.28 -13.38 -1.15
CA ILE A 158 2.73 -14.28 -0.10
C ILE A 158 3.77 -13.52 0.74
N GLY A 159 3.56 -13.46 2.06
CA GLY A 159 4.48 -12.83 3.00
C GLY A 159 5.05 -13.85 3.98
N ASP A 160 6.36 -14.14 3.91
CA ASP A 160 7.01 -15.02 4.88
C ASP A 160 7.59 -14.22 6.04
N LEU A 161 7.07 -14.50 7.24
CA LEU A 161 7.36 -13.78 8.48
C LEU A 161 8.59 -14.34 9.25
N THR A 162 9.25 -15.34 8.71
CA THR A 162 10.45 -15.93 9.32
C THR A 162 11.50 -14.84 9.55
N SER A 163 12.17 -14.89 10.71
CA SER A 163 13.16 -13.91 11.16
C SER A 163 12.63 -12.47 11.34
N GLN A 164 11.33 -12.26 11.39
CA GLN A 164 10.67 -10.97 11.69
C GLN A 164 11.17 -9.79 10.83
N ASN A 165 11.33 -10.01 9.53
CA ASN A 165 11.82 -8.97 8.62
C ASN A 165 10.81 -7.82 8.51
N ALA A 166 11.19 -6.61 8.94
CA ALA A 166 10.32 -5.42 8.90
C ALA A 166 9.86 -5.05 7.48
N GLY A 167 10.66 -5.32 6.45
CA GLY A 167 10.29 -5.11 5.05
C GLY A 167 9.07 -5.94 4.65
N VAL A 168 9.02 -7.20 5.10
CA VAL A 168 7.88 -8.08 4.83
C VAL A 168 6.59 -7.53 5.48
N TYR A 169 6.67 -7.04 6.71
CA TYR A 169 5.51 -6.40 7.36
C TYR A 169 5.03 -5.17 6.61
N TYR A 170 5.97 -4.33 6.13
CA TYR A 170 5.66 -3.14 5.35
C TYR A 170 4.96 -3.49 4.02
N GLU A 171 5.53 -4.41 3.24
CA GLU A 171 5.02 -4.83 1.93
C GLU A 171 3.65 -5.51 2.03
N THR A 172 3.48 -6.40 3.02
CA THR A 172 2.21 -7.08 3.27
C THR A 172 1.13 -6.12 3.78
N GLY A 173 1.49 -5.14 4.61
CA GLY A 173 0.61 -4.06 5.06
C GLY A 173 0.13 -3.21 3.89
N TYR A 174 1.03 -2.82 3.01
CA TYR A 174 0.71 -2.07 1.80
C TYR A 174 -0.23 -2.87 0.87
N ALA A 175 0.08 -4.15 0.62
CA ALA A 175 -0.78 -5.01 -0.19
C ALA A 175 -2.21 -5.12 0.38
N ARG A 176 -2.36 -5.27 1.70
CA ARG A 176 -3.67 -5.30 2.37
C ARG A 176 -4.42 -3.98 2.24
N ALA A 177 -3.73 -2.85 2.36
CA ALA A 177 -4.33 -1.52 2.16
C ALA A 177 -4.87 -1.34 0.73
N LEU A 178 -4.27 -2.02 -0.26
CA LEU A 178 -4.75 -2.08 -1.64
C LEU A 178 -5.88 -3.11 -1.87
N GLY A 179 -6.36 -3.78 -0.83
CA GLY A 179 -7.38 -4.83 -0.95
C GLY A 179 -6.86 -6.15 -1.54
N LYS A 180 -5.53 -6.33 -1.64
CA LYS A 180 -4.95 -7.58 -2.13
C LYS A 180 -5.09 -8.69 -1.09
N THR A 181 -5.33 -9.91 -1.55
CA THR A 181 -5.21 -11.09 -0.69
C THR A 181 -3.76 -11.30 -0.31
N VAL A 182 -3.49 -11.49 0.99
CA VAL A 182 -2.17 -11.80 1.52
C VAL A 182 -2.23 -13.13 2.24
N ILE A 183 -1.38 -14.09 1.82
CA ILE A 183 -1.17 -15.37 2.50
C ILE A 183 0.12 -15.23 3.32
N PHE A 184 0.01 -15.42 4.62
CA PHE A 184 1.17 -15.42 5.49
C PHE A 184 1.72 -16.82 5.68
N THR A 185 3.06 -16.92 5.68
CA THR A 185 3.80 -18.14 6.04
C THR A 185 4.82 -17.81 7.12
N CYS A 186 5.20 -18.78 7.95
CA CYS A 186 6.22 -18.60 8.96
C CYS A 186 6.84 -19.95 9.35
N LYS A 187 8.16 -19.96 9.56
CA LYS A 187 8.85 -21.10 10.16
C LYS A 187 8.33 -21.36 11.57
N ASP A 188 8.11 -22.61 11.93
CA ASP A 188 7.61 -23.02 13.25
C ASP A 188 8.43 -22.45 14.41
N THR A 189 9.76 -22.44 14.29
CA THR A 189 10.68 -21.90 15.30
C THR A 189 10.55 -20.39 15.51
N ASP A 190 10.01 -19.66 14.54
CA ASP A 190 9.86 -18.21 14.58
C ASP A 190 8.41 -17.75 14.86
N PHE A 191 7.47 -18.68 14.87
CA PHE A 191 6.04 -18.36 14.98
C PHE A 191 5.70 -17.62 16.27
N ASP A 192 6.34 -17.96 17.38
CA ASP A 192 6.09 -17.29 18.67
C ASP A 192 6.52 -15.82 18.67
N ASN A 193 7.44 -15.43 17.80
CA ASN A 193 7.92 -14.07 17.65
C ASN A 193 7.09 -13.22 16.70
N VAL A 194 6.14 -13.81 15.96
CA VAL A 194 5.27 -13.05 15.04
C VAL A 194 4.48 -12.01 15.81
N HIS A 195 4.39 -10.80 15.27
CA HIS A 195 3.67 -9.68 15.89
C HIS A 195 2.21 -10.05 16.13
N PHE A 196 1.68 -9.70 17.30
CA PHE A 196 0.35 -10.12 17.76
C PHE A 196 -0.78 -9.71 16.82
N ASP A 197 -0.67 -8.55 16.14
CA ASP A 197 -1.67 -8.08 15.18
C ASP A 197 -1.82 -9.02 13.97
N ILE A 198 -0.71 -9.65 13.55
CA ILE A 198 -0.72 -10.61 12.45
C ILE A 198 -1.12 -12.01 12.94
N LYS A 199 -0.79 -12.39 14.18
CA LYS A 199 -1.21 -13.68 14.76
C LYS A 199 -2.72 -13.91 14.78
N GLN A 200 -3.52 -12.85 14.68
CA GLN A 200 -4.98 -12.93 14.58
C GLN A 200 -5.44 -13.38 13.19
N THR A 201 -4.55 -13.44 12.22
CA THR A 201 -4.83 -13.92 10.86
C THR A 201 -4.36 -15.36 10.68
N GLN A 202 -4.87 -16.04 9.65
CA GLN A 202 -4.39 -17.36 9.31
C GLN A 202 -2.95 -17.30 8.78
N ILE A 203 -2.05 -18.07 9.39
CA ILE A 203 -0.64 -18.19 9.02
C ILE A 203 -0.34 -19.66 8.71
N VAL A 204 0.29 -19.92 7.58
CA VAL A 204 0.81 -21.24 7.20
C VAL A 204 2.12 -21.47 7.94
N VAL A 205 2.07 -22.20 9.05
CA VAL A 205 3.26 -22.57 9.84
C VAL A 205 3.89 -23.82 9.25
N TRP A 206 5.20 -23.80 9.04
CA TRP A 206 5.94 -24.88 8.36
C TRP A 206 7.24 -25.22 9.10
N SER A 207 7.67 -26.50 8.99
CA SER A 207 8.89 -27.01 9.60
C SER A 207 9.99 -27.34 8.59
N ASN A 208 9.63 -27.59 7.32
CA ASN A 208 10.55 -27.91 6.24
C ASN A 208 9.95 -27.49 4.88
N GLU A 209 10.73 -27.61 3.80
CA GLU A 209 10.33 -27.19 2.45
C GLU A 209 9.09 -27.92 1.94
N ASP A 210 9.02 -29.24 2.12
CA ASP A 210 7.89 -30.05 1.62
C ASP A 210 6.59 -29.66 2.33
N GLU A 211 6.66 -29.44 3.64
CA GLU A 211 5.51 -29.00 4.43
C GLU A 211 5.05 -27.59 4.03
N LEU A 212 5.99 -26.66 3.81
CA LEU A 212 5.68 -25.33 3.29
C LEU A 212 4.95 -25.43 1.94
N ARG A 213 5.51 -26.18 0.98
CA ARG A 213 4.93 -26.40 -0.32
C ARG A 213 3.50 -26.96 -0.22
N GLN A 214 3.31 -28.05 0.52
CA GLN A 214 2.02 -28.73 0.63
C GLN A 214 0.94 -27.87 1.30
N LYS A 215 1.28 -27.26 2.44
CA LYS A 215 0.34 -26.40 3.19
C LYS A 215 -0.01 -25.14 2.39
N LEU A 216 0.95 -24.57 1.67
CA LEU A 216 0.73 -23.39 0.85
C LEU A 216 -0.15 -23.72 -0.36
N CYS A 217 0.03 -24.87 -1.04
CA CYS A 217 -0.87 -25.35 -2.08
C CYS A 217 -2.30 -25.44 -1.57
N ASN A 218 -2.50 -26.11 -0.43
CA ASN A 218 -3.83 -26.25 0.17
C ASN A 218 -4.47 -24.90 0.50
N GLN A 219 -3.68 -23.92 0.97
CA GLN A 219 -4.18 -22.59 1.28
C GLN A 219 -4.56 -21.81 0.02
N ILE A 220 -3.78 -21.91 -1.06
CA ILE A 220 -4.08 -21.27 -2.35
C ILE A 220 -5.34 -21.85 -2.95
N ASP A 221 -5.49 -23.17 -2.94
CA ASP A 221 -6.67 -23.86 -3.50
C ASP A 221 -7.94 -23.55 -2.70
N SER A 222 -7.86 -23.58 -1.37
CA SER A 222 -9.00 -23.23 -0.50
C SER A 222 -9.45 -21.79 -0.66
N SER A 223 -8.51 -20.87 -0.96
CA SER A 223 -8.78 -19.46 -1.21
C SER A 223 -9.24 -19.17 -2.63
N LYS A 224 -9.37 -20.19 -3.50
CA LYS A 224 -9.73 -20.08 -4.95
C LYS A 224 -8.76 -19.16 -5.72
N LEU A 225 -7.51 -19.11 -5.30
CA LEU A 225 -6.46 -18.30 -5.92
C LEU A 225 -5.62 -19.11 -6.94
N GLY A 226 -5.89 -20.40 -7.05
CA GLY A 226 -5.35 -21.28 -8.09
C GLY A 226 -5.83 -20.89 -9.50
N ARG A 227 -5.30 -21.54 -10.51
CA ARG A 227 -5.73 -21.36 -11.90
C ARG A 227 -7.18 -21.81 -12.02
N ILE A 228 -8.05 -20.92 -12.48
CA ILE A 228 -9.40 -21.33 -12.93
C ILE A 228 -9.17 -22.11 -14.23
N ILE A 229 -9.42 -23.43 -14.18
CA ILE A 229 -9.41 -24.32 -15.35
C ILE A 229 -10.63 -24.04 -16.21
#